data_7ad6e2d28902c32bca7dc31eee6e01c1
#
_entry.id   7ad6e2d28902c32bca7dc31eee6e01c1
#
_cell.length_a   1.000
_cell.length_b   1.000
_cell.length_c   1.000
_cell.angle_alpha   90.00
_cell.angle_beta   90.00
_cell.angle_gamma   90.00
#
_symmetry.space_group_name_H-M   'P 1'
#
loop_
_entity.id
_entity.type
_entity.pdbx_description
1 polymer ?
#
loop_
_entity_poly.entity_id
_entity_poly.type
_entity_poly.pdbx_seq_one_letter_code
_entity_poly.pdbx_strand_id
1 'polypeptide(L)'
;MATNQGPVYALCDVNSFYVACERLFRPDLRNKPVVVLSNNDGCAIAMCSFSKSLGIKIGTPYFEIEPLLKRHNIEWFSSNYGLYGDISQRFNWVLQQFTDKVSPYSVDESFLLFEGFNDDLNEHCLKLKNTVWEWLSLPICVGLGPTKTLAKVANHYAKKHKQSTHGVVNLCSTRNRQWALENLAVENIWGVGRRLSQKLKLQRIFTAWDLHNCDYKTLQRMFSVNMERTILELRG
;
A
#
# COMPACT_ATOMS: atom_id res chain seq x y z
N MET A 1 -27.50 3.91 -19.53
CA MET A 1 -26.50 4.73 -20.26
C MET A 1 -25.14 4.32 -19.71
N ALA A 2 -24.30 3.68 -20.50
CA ALA A 2 -22.95 3.31 -20.09
C ALA A 2 -22.18 4.59 -19.79
N THR A 3 -21.84 4.83 -18.53
CA THR A 3 -20.89 5.87 -18.14
C THR A 3 -19.54 5.42 -18.69
N ASN A 4 -19.07 6.11 -19.72
CA ASN A 4 -17.74 5.91 -20.27
C ASN A 4 -16.71 6.38 -19.21
N GLN A 5 -16.56 5.59 -18.17
CA GLN A 5 -15.53 5.84 -17.16
C GLN A 5 -14.18 5.58 -17.81
N GLY A 6 -13.30 6.56 -17.77
CA GLY A 6 -11.91 6.39 -18.19
C GLY A 6 -11.23 5.22 -17.46
N PRO A 7 -9.97 4.90 -17.80
CA PRO A 7 -9.23 3.81 -17.18
C PRO A 7 -9.14 4.01 -15.65
N VAL A 8 -9.34 2.92 -14.89
CA VAL A 8 -9.23 2.91 -13.44
C VAL A 8 -8.09 1.97 -13.03
N TYR A 9 -7.16 2.50 -12.24
CA TYR A 9 -6.11 1.71 -11.62
C TYR A 9 -6.55 1.23 -10.24
N ALA A 10 -6.31 -0.04 -9.95
CA ALA A 10 -6.38 -0.57 -8.59
C ALA A 10 -4.99 -0.95 -8.11
N LEU A 11 -4.64 -0.60 -6.88
CA LEU A 11 -3.46 -1.13 -6.20
C LEU A 11 -3.92 -2.19 -5.21
N CYS A 12 -3.49 -3.43 -5.41
CA CYS A 12 -3.63 -4.52 -4.45
C CYS A 12 -2.33 -4.66 -3.66
N ASP A 13 -2.42 -4.64 -2.32
CA ASP A 13 -1.27 -4.62 -1.43
C ASP A 13 -1.50 -5.58 -0.25
N VAL A 14 -0.58 -6.51 -0.06
CA VAL A 14 -0.66 -7.50 1.01
C VAL A 14 -0.16 -6.89 2.33
N ASN A 15 -1.02 -6.90 3.34
CA ASN A 15 -0.70 -6.29 4.63
C ASN A 15 0.37 -7.08 5.39
N SER A 16 1.51 -6.45 5.70
CA SER A 16 2.64 -7.08 6.40
C SER A 16 3.07 -8.39 5.72
N PHE A 17 3.35 -8.36 4.43
CA PHE A 17 3.49 -9.49 3.54
C PHE A 17 4.37 -10.62 4.10
N TYR A 18 5.61 -10.34 4.51
CA TYR A 18 6.50 -11.38 5.02
C TYR A 18 5.94 -12.06 6.27
N VAL A 19 5.34 -11.28 7.18
CA VAL A 19 4.63 -11.84 8.35
C VAL A 19 3.44 -12.69 7.92
N ALA A 20 2.69 -12.25 6.89
CA ALA A 20 1.57 -13.01 6.36
C ALA A 20 2.04 -14.36 5.79
N CYS A 21 3.16 -14.37 5.04
CA CYS A 21 3.74 -15.59 4.49
C CYS A 21 4.15 -16.60 5.60
N GLU A 22 4.82 -16.13 6.66
CA GLU A 22 5.20 -17.02 7.78
C GLU A 22 3.96 -17.60 8.48
N ARG A 23 2.90 -16.81 8.63
CA ARG A 23 1.65 -17.25 9.25
C ARG A 23 0.88 -18.30 8.44
N LEU A 24 1.12 -18.45 7.13
CA LEU A 24 0.48 -19.48 6.31
C LEU A 24 0.81 -20.88 6.83
N PHE A 25 2.05 -21.09 7.28
CA PHE A 25 2.56 -22.36 7.76
C PHE A 25 2.57 -22.47 9.30
N ARG A 26 2.24 -21.38 9.98
CA ARG A 26 2.18 -21.27 11.44
C ARG A 26 0.84 -20.63 11.86
N PRO A 27 -0.30 -21.36 11.72
CA PRO A 27 -1.61 -20.84 12.07
C PRO A 27 -1.74 -20.41 13.53
N ASP A 28 -0.93 -21.00 14.42
CA ASP A 28 -0.83 -20.63 15.84
C ASP A 28 -0.35 -19.18 16.06
N LEU A 29 0.26 -18.56 15.04
CA LEU A 29 0.75 -17.19 15.09
C LEU A 29 -0.24 -16.14 14.56
N ARG A 30 -1.44 -16.54 14.15
CA ARG A 30 -2.44 -15.60 13.57
C ARG A 30 -2.71 -14.41 14.50
N ASN A 31 -2.79 -14.66 15.80
CA ASN A 31 -3.09 -13.65 16.82
C ASN A 31 -1.88 -13.29 17.70
N LYS A 32 -0.70 -13.78 17.36
CA LYS A 32 0.53 -13.46 18.10
C LYS A 32 1.32 -12.34 17.41
N PRO A 33 2.09 -11.57 18.18
CA PRO A 33 3.01 -10.61 17.59
C PRO A 33 4.14 -11.32 16.85
N VAL A 34 4.47 -10.82 15.65
CA VAL A 34 5.51 -11.40 14.78
C VAL A 34 6.34 -10.28 14.16
N VAL A 35 7.65 -10.55 14.06
CA VAL A 35 8.64 -9.73 13.34
C VAL A 35 9.42 -10.62 12.39
N VAL A 36 9.76 -10.12 11.20
CA VAL A 36 10.69 -10.77 10.27
C VAL A 36 11.94 -9.91 10.17
N LEU A 37 13.09 -10.57 10.32
CA LEU A 37 14.41 -9.96 10.26
C LEU A 37 14.99 -10.04 8.83
N SER A 38 16.00 -9.23 8.56
CA SER A 38 16.75 -9.26 7.31
C SER A 38 17.51 -10.57 7.13
N ASN A 39 18.10 -10.79 5.94
CA ASN A 39 18.80 -12.03 5.59
C ASN A 39 19.92 -12.44 6.58
N ASN A 40 20.57 -11.48 7.24
CA ASN A 40 21.60 -11.73 8.24
C ASN A 40 21.11 -11.49 9.68
N ASP A 41 19.79 -11.49 9.89
CA ASP A 41 19.13 -11.19 11.16
C ASP A 41 19.53 -9.82 11.78
N GLY A 42 20.10 -8.94 10.97
CA GLY A 42 20.67 -7.68 11.44
C GLY A 42 19.63 -6.62 11.84
N CYS A 43 18.46 -6.62 11.20
CA CYS A 43 17.42 -5.62 11.48
C CYS A 43 16.01 -6.12 11.11
N ALA A 44 14.98 -5.50 11.70
CA ALA A 44 13.59 -5.77 11.36
C ALA A 44 13.25 -5.24 9.95
N ILE A 45 12.67 -6.09 9.08
CA ILE A 45 12.23 -5.71 7.72
C ILE A 45 10.71 -5.79 7.55
N ALA A 46 10.04 -6.61 8.34
CA ALA A 46 8.57 -6.65 8.38
C ALA A 46 8.07 -6.97 9.78
N MET A 47 6.87 -6.52 10.10
CA MET A 47 6.25 -6.76 11.38
C MET A 47 4.73 -6.61 11.31
N CYS A 48 4.01 -7.29 12.20
CA CYS A 48 2.57 -7.11 12.33
C CYS A 48 2.21 -5.79 13.03
N SER A 49 0.92 -5.42 13.01
CA SER A 49 0.42 -4.18 13.61
C SER A 49 0.72 -4.08 15.11
N PHE A 50 0.61 -5.18 15.85
CA PHE A 50 0.94 -5.22 17.28
C PHE A 50 2.41 -4.91 17.53
N SER A 51 3.33 -5.54 16.79
CA SER A 51 4.78 -5.25 16.94
C SER A 51 5.11 -3.80 16.56
N LYS A 52 4.41 -3.22 15.57
CA LYS A 52 4.51 -1.78 15.25
C LYS A 52 4.05 -0.88 16.40
N SER A 53 2.96 -1.26 17.11
CA SER A 53 2.46 -0.45 18.24
C SER A 53 3.40 -0.43 19.44
N LEU A 54 4.31 -1.40 19.55
CA LEU A 54 5.39 -1.44 20.54
C LEU A 54 6.60 -0.56 20.18
N GLY A 55 6.51 0.19 19.06
CA GLY A 55 7.57 1.09 18.62
C GLY A 55 8.64 0.48 17.72
N ILE A 56 8.53 -0.82 17.37
CA ILE A 56 9.44 -1.45 16.42
C ILE A 56 9.22 -0.85 15.03
N LYS A 57 10.30 -0.43 14.36
CA LYS A 57 10.30 0.18 13.02
C LYS A 57 11.12 -0.65 12.05
N ILE A 58 10.82 -0.53 10.77
CA ILE A 58 11.64 -1.12 9.70
C ILE A 58 13.04 -0.50 9.79
N GLY A 59 14.07 -1.36 9.71
CA GLY A 59 15.46 -0.97 9.83
C GLY A 59 15.99 -0.90 11.26
N THR A 60 15.15 -1.13 12.30
CA THR A 60 15.64 -1.19 13.68
C THR A 60 16.54 -2.40 13.86
N PRO A 61 17.79 -2.23 14.36
CA PRO A 61 18.71 -3.33 14.59
C PRO A 61 18.16 -4.38 15.55
N TYR A 62 18.53 -5.65 15.35
CA TYR A 62 18.06 -6.78 16.17
C TYR A 62 18.37 -6.57 17.67
N PHE A 63 19.60 -6.14 17.99
CA PHE A 63 20.00 -5.94 19.38
C PHE A 63 19.17 -4.88 20.12
N GLU A 64 18.60 -3.91 19.41
CA GLU A 64 17.72 -2.89 20.00
C GLU A 64 16.31 -3.45 20.28
N ILE A 65 15.82 -4.38 19.45
CA ILE A 65 14.49 -4.94 19.60
C ILE A 65 14.47 -6.24 20.42
N GLU A 66 15.59 -6.93 20.60
CA GLU A 66 15.67 -8.19 21.34
C GLU A 66 15.03 -8.13 22.75
N PRO A 67 15.26 -7.08 23.56
CA PRO A 67 14.59 -6.95 24.85
C PRO A 67 13.06 -6.87 24.74
N LEU A 68 12.54 -6.21 23.68
CA LEU A 68 11.10 -6.13 23.41
C LEU A 68 10.55 -7.49 22.94
N LEU A 69 11.31 -8.22 22.09
CA LEU A 69 10.91 -9.54 21.62
C LEU A 69 10.72 -10.49 22.81
N LYS A 70 11.67 -10.51 23.73
CA LYS A 70 11.62 -11.34 24.96
C LYS A 70 10.49 -10.91 25.90
N ARG A 71 10.38 -9.60 26.18
CA ARG A 71 9.39 -9.06 27.13
C ARG A 71 7.94 -9.30 26.69
N HIS A 72 7.66 -9.19 25.40
CA HIS A 72 6.30 -9.29 24.85
C HIS A 72 6.02 -10.63 24.14
N ASN A 73 6.93 -11.60 24.29
CA ASN A 73 6.85 -12.91 23.65
C ASN A 73 6.53 -12.79 22.14
N ILE A 74 7.30 -11.91 21.45
CA ILE A 74 7.18 -11.69 20.02
C ILE A 74 7.94 -12.77 19.29
N GLU A 75 7.24 -13.52 18.45
CA GLU A 75 7.88 -14.49 17.56
C GLU A 75 8.66 -13.77 16.46
N TRP A 76 9.82 -14.27 16.09
CA TRP A 76 10.61 -13.68 15.02
C TRP A 76 11.13 -14.75 14.07
N PHE A 77 11.35 -14.38 12.83
CA PHE A 77 11.83 -15.24 11.75
C PHE A 77 12.96 -14.56 11.00
N SER A 78 13.94 -15.33 10.55
CA SER A 78 14.84 -14.91 9.48
C SER A 78 14.06 -14.81 8.17
N SER A 79 14.46 -13.94 7.25
CA SER A 79 13.78 -13.80 5.97
C SER A 79 13.91 -15.04 5.11
N ASN A 80 12.78 -15.50 4.54
CA ASN A 80 12.71 -16.61 3.60
C ASN A 80 12.28 -16.11 2.21
N TYR A 81 13.21 -15.52 1.47
CA TYR A 81 12.92 -14.90 0.16
C TYR A 81 12.42 -15.90 -0.88
N GLY A 82 12.80 -17.18 -0.78
CA GLY A 82 12.27 -18.25 -1.64
C GLY A 82 10.76 -18.42 -1.45
N LEU A 83 10.33 -18.53 -0.18
CA LEU A 83 8.91 -18.58 0.18
C LEU A 83 8.17 -17.33 -0.27
N TYR A 84 8.73 -16.14 0.01
CA TYR A 84 8.06 -14.88 -0.31
C TYR A 84 7.90 -14.68 -1.82
N GLY A 85 8.89 -15.12 -2.60
CA GLY A 85 8.82 -15.12 -4.06
C GLY A 85 7.72 -16.04 -4.61
N ASP A 86 7.60 -17.27 -4.10
CA ASP A 86 6.55 -18.21 -4.50
C ASP A 86 5.15 -17.67 -4.16
N ILE A 87 4.96 -17.18 -2.94
CA ILE A 87 3.68 -16.61 -2.51
C ILE A 87 3.32 -15.37 -3.33
N SER A 88 4.29 -14.52 -3.67
CA SER A 88 4.09 -13.36 -4.55
C SER A 88 3.60 -13.78 -5.94
N GLN A 89 4.17 -14.84 -6.53
CA GLN A 89 3.70 -15.36 -7.82
C GLN A 89 2.26 -15.88 -7.73
N ARG A 90 1.93 -16.66 -6.71
CA ARG A 90 0.55 -17.14 -6.49
C ARG A 90 -0.43 -15.99 -6.31
N PHE A 91 -0.03 -14.95 -5.56
CA PHE A 91 -0.82 -13.74 -5.42
C PHE A 91 -1.13 -13.10 -6.78
N ASN A 92 -0.12 -12.92 -7.64
CA ASN A 92 -0.32 -12.37 -8.96
C ASN A 92 -1.19 -13.27 -9.87
N TRP A 93 -1.10 -14.59 -9.78
CA TRP A 93 -1.99 -15.51 -10.51
C TRP A 93 -3.46 -15.35 -10.10
N VAL A 94 -3.73 -15.13 -8.80
CA VAL A 94 -5.11 -14.85 -8.36
C VAL A 94 -5.58 -13.51 -8.92
N LEU A 95 -4.74 -12.47 -8.91
CA LEU A 95 -5.10 -11.16 -9.48
C LEU A 95 -5.44 -11.23 -10.98
N GLN A 96 -4.74 -12.08 -11.73
CA GLN A 96 -5.01 -12.32 -13.17
C GLN A 96 -6.38 -12.94 -13.47
N GLN A 97 -7.08 -13.47 -12.46
CA GLN A 97 -8.47 -13.93 -12.64
C GLN A 97 -9.47 -12.78 -12.71
N PHE A 98 -9.05 -11.55 -12.36
CA PHE A 98 -9.90 -10.36 -12.27
C PHE A 98 -9.66 -9.36 -13.41
N THR A 99 -8.48 -9.39 -14.01
CA THR A 99 -8.10 -8.62 -15.20
C THR A 99 -6.85 -9.23 -15.85
N ASP A 100 -6.74 -9.14 -17.15
CA ASP A 100 -5.54 -9.50 -17.92
C ASP A 100 -4.41 -8.46 -17.77
N LYS A 101 -4.72 -7.26 -17.25
CA LYS A 101 -3.80 -6.13 -17.12
C LYS A 101 -3.27 -6.00 -15.69
N VAL A 102 -2.50 -6.99 -15.25
CA VAL A 102 -1.80 -7.00 -13.96
C VAL A 102 -0.35 -6.57 -14.17
N SER A 103 0.11 -5.62 -13.37
CA SER A 103 1.47 -5.10 -13.38
C SER A 103 2.08 -5.19 -11.98
N PRO A 104 2.88 -6.24 -11.68
CA PRO A 104 3.59 -6.33 -10.41
C PRO A 104 4.50 -5.13 -10.20
N TYR A 105 4.42 -4.51 -9.03
CA TYR A 105 5.24 -3.36 -8.64
C TYR A 105 6.30 -3.73 -7.60
N SER A 106 5.95 -4.60 -6.67
CA SER A 106 6.86 -5.19 -5.69
C SER A 106 6.43 -6.63 -5.38
N VAL A 107 7.06 -7.28 -4.41
CA VAL A 107 6.69 -8.64 -3.97
C VAL A 107 5.30 -8.71 -3.32
N ASP A 108 4.80 -7.59 -2.82
CA ASP A 108 3.55 -7.47 -2.07
C ASP A 108 2.54 -6.49 -2.67
N GLU A 109 2.91 -5.78 -3.75
CA GLU A 109 2.07 -4.78 -4.41
C GLU A 109 1.95 -5.04 -5.92
N SER A 110 0.73 -5.01 -6.44
CA SER A 110 0.46 -5.09 -7.88
C SER A 110 -0.60 -4.09 -8.30
N PHE A 111 -0.36 -3.41 -9.42
CA PHE A 111 -1.35 -2.57 -10.06
C PHE A 111 -2.19 -3.40 -11.04
N LEU A 112 -3.49 -3.18 -11.01
CA LEU A 112 -4.46 -3.70 -11.97
C LEU A 112 -5.02 -2.51 -12.75
N LEU A 113 -5.33 -2.74 -14.04
CA LEU A 113 -6.00 -1.76 -14.86
C LEU A 113 -7.36 -2.30 -15.28
N PHE A 114 -8.40 -1.54 -15.03
CA PHE A 114 -9.77 -1.79 -15.47
C PHE A 114 -10.16 -0.76 -16.53
N GLU A 115 -10.49 -1.22 -17.74
CA GLU A 115 -10.94 -0.40 -18.86
C GLU A 115 -12.26 -0.96 -19.39
N GLY A 116 -13.19 -0.08 -19.72
CA GLY A 116 -14.51 -0.48 -20.24
C GLY A 116 -15.33 -1.32 -19.26
N PHE A 117 -15.04 -1.23 -17.96
CA PHE A 117 -15.71 -2.01 -16.93
C PHE A 117 -17.09 -1.39 -16.63
N ASN A 118 -18.14 -2.18 -16.71
CA ASN A 118 -19.52 -1.72 -16.58
C ASN A 118 -20.13 -2.03 -15.21
N ASP A 119 -19.53 -2.93 -14.43
CA ASP A 119 -20.02 -3.34 -13.13
C ASP A 119 -19.48 -2.42 -12.00
N ASP A 120 -19.99 -2.59 -10.78
CA ASP A 120 -19.47 -1.87 -9.63
C ASP A 120 -18.04 -2.35 -9.27
N LEU A 121 -17.05 -1.50 -9.53
CA LEU A 121 -15.66 -1.78 -9.21
C LEU A 121 -15.40 -2.00 -7.72
N ASN A 122 -16.22 -1.43 -6.81
CA ASN A 122 -16.07 -1.68 -5.37
C ASN A 122 -16.45 -3.13 -5.04
N GLU A 123 -17.59 -3.60 -5.56
CA GLU A 123 -18.01 -4.99 -5.40
C GLU A 123 -17.02 -5.96 -6.03
N HIS A 124 -16.54 -5.65 -7.24
CA HIS A 124 -15.53 -6.44 -7.93
C HIS A 124 -14.23 -6.56 -7.12
N CYS A 125 -13.73 -5.46 -6.57
CA CYS A 125 -12.54 -5.46 -5.72
C CYS A 125 -12.75 -6.09 -4.35
N LEU A 126 -13.96 -6.06 -3.79
CA LEU A 126 -14.30 -6.82 -2.59
C LEU A 126 -14.28 -8.32 -2.87
N LYS A 127 -14.84 -8.76 -4.01
CA LYS A 127 -14.75 -10.16 -4.46
C LYS A 127 -13.30 -10.59 -4.65
N LEU A 128 -12.49 -9.78 -5.34
CA LEU A 128 -11.05 -10.02 -5.53
C LEU A 128 -10.35 -10.21 -4.17
N LYS A 129 -10.55 -9.29 -3.25
CA LYS A 129 -9.97 -9.36 -1.89
C LYS A 129 -10.37 -10.64 -1.16
N ASN A 130 -11.65 -11.02 -1.23
CA ASN A 130 -12.15 -12.23 -0.58
C ASN A 130 -11.57 -13.49 -1.24
N THR A 131 -11.47 -13.54 -2.57
CA THR A 131 -10.83 -14.66 -3.29
C THR A 131 -9.36 -14.82 -2.92
N VAL A 132 -8.59 -13.72 -2.81
CA VAL A 132 -7.20 -13.77 -2.33
C VAL A 132 -7.13 -14.34 -0.90
N TRP A 133 -8.06 -13.95 -0.04
CA TRP A 133 -8.14 -14.50 1.32
C TRP A 133 -8.50 -15.99 1.33
N GLU A 134 -9.52 -16.38 0.58
CA GLU A 134 -9.99 -17.77 0.52
C GLU A 134 -8.94 -18.72 -0.05
N TRP A 135 -8.26 -18.32 -1.13
CA TRP A 135 -7.31 -19.17 -1.83
C TRP A 135 -5.91 -19.17 -1.22
N LEU A 136 -5.47 -18.02 -0.71
CA LEU A 136 -4.11 -17.84 -0.25
C LEU A 136 -4.00 -17.45 1.23
N SER A 137 -5.10 -17.19 1.93
CA SER A 137 -5.10 -16.66 3.31
C SER A 137 -4.26 -15.38 3.49
N LEU A 138 -4.10 -14.60 2.42
CA LEU A 138 -3.37 -13.34 2.45
C LEU A 138 -4.31 -12.16 2.72
N PRO A 139 -4.07 -11.35 3.76
CA PRO A 139 -4.86 -10.15 4.02
C PRO A 139 -4.42 -9.01 3.11
N ILE A 140 -5.27 -8.58 2.18
CA ILE A 140 -4.96 -7.46 1.29
C ILE A 140 -5.82 -6.23 1.56
N CYS A 141 -5.35 -5.07 1.09
CA CYS A 141 -6.13 -3.87 0.88
C CYS A 141 -6.08 -3.47 -0.58
N VAL A 142 -7.16 -2.86 -1.07
CA VAL A 142 -7.29 -2.42 -2.46
C VAL A 142 -7.62 -0.93 -2.50
N GLY A 143 -6.85 -0.18 -3.27
CA GLY A 143 -7.10 1.24 -3.52
C GLY A 143 -7.36 1.50 -4.99
N LEU A 144 -8.48 2.15 -5.33
CA LEU A 144 -8.89 2.48 -6.70
C LEU A 144 -8.73 3.98 -6.96
N GLY A 145 -8.28 4.32 -8.16
CA GLY A 145 -8.18 5.71 -8.62
C GLY A 145 -7.92 5.83 -10.12
N PRO A 146 -8.17 6.99 -10.74
CA PRO A 146 -7.92 7.20 -12.17
C PRO A 146 -6.43 7.19 -12.55
N THR A 147 -5.53 7.26 -11.56
CA THR A 147 -4.07 7.17 -11.75
C THR A 147 -3.44 6.25 -10.72
N LYS A 148 -2.20 5.80 -10.97
CA LYS A 148 -1.45 4.96 -10.04
C LYS A 148 -1.19 5.67 -8.70
N THR A 149 -0.86 6.97 -8.72
CA THR A 149 -0.66 7.75 -7.49
C THR A 149 -1.96 7.84 -6.67
N LEU A 150 -3.10 8.08 -7.31
CA LEU A 150 -4.39 8.10 -6.61
C LEU A 150 -4.81 6.72 -6.09
N ALA A 151 -4.50 5.63 -6.81
CA ALA A 151 -4.70 4.28 -6.31
C ALA A 151 -3.84 3.99 -5.05
N LYS A 152 -2.61 4.50 -4.98
CA LYS A 152 -1.78 4.42 -3.76
C LYS A 152 -2.35 5.26 -2.61
N VAL A 153 -2.86 6.45 -2.88
CA VAL A 153 -3.59 7.27 -1.88
C VAL A 153 -4.81 6.51 -1.36
N ALA A 154 -5.60 5.92 -2.25
CA ALA A 154 -6.76 5.11 -1.87
C ALA A 154 -6.36 3.93 -0.99
N ASN A 155 -5.29 3.21 -1.35
CA ASN A 155 -4.78 2.08 -0.57
C ASN A 155 -4.28 2.51 0.83
N HIS A 156 -3.65 3.69 0.95
CA HIS A 156 -3.30 4.26 2.26
C HIS A 156 -4.53 4.36 3.17
N TYR A 157 -5.64 4.89 2.65
CA TYR A 157 -6.90 5.00 3.41
C TYR A 157 -7.55 3.63 3.67
N ALA A 158 -7.50 2.71 2.70
CA ALA A 158 -8.00 1.35 2.87
C ALA A 158 -7.28 0.62 4.02
N LYS A 159 -5.95 0.82 4.17
CA LYS A 159 -5.17 0.28 5.29
C LYS A 159 -5.49 0.95 6.62
N LYS A 160 -5.68 2.27 6.63
CA LYS A 160 -5.93 3.06 7.84
C LYS A 160 -7.34 2.84 8.41
N HIS A 161 -8.33 2.63 7.54
CA HIS A 161 -9.75 2.54 7.90
C HIS A 161 -10.37 1.19 7.51
N LYS A 162 -9.63 0.09 7.71
CA LYS A 162 -10.05 -1.27 7.30
C LYS A 162 -11.44 -1.68 7.76
N GLN A 163 -11.82 -1.32 8.98
CA GLN A 163 -13.12 -1.73 9.54
C GLN A 163 -14.28 -1.08 8.79
N SER A 164 -14.22 0.22 8.55
CA SER A 164 -15.30 0.98 7.89
C SER A 164 -15.31 0.83 6.38
N THR A 165 -14.15 0.58 5.75
CA THR A 165 -14.02 0.45 4.29
C THR A 165 -13.97 -0.98 3.79
N HIS A 166 -14.00 -1.95 4.71
CA HIS A 166 -13.74 -3.37 4.40
C HIS A 166 -12.41 -3.60 3.66
N GLY A 167 -11.47 -2.64 3.75
CA GLY A 167 -10.16 -2.68 3.10
C GLY A 167 -10.19 -2.34 1.61
N VAL A 168 -11.27 -1.73 1.09
CA VAL A 168 -11.38 -1.23 -0.28
C VAL A 168 -11.77 0.25 -0.25
N VAL A 169 -11.03 1.10 -0.96
CA VAL A 169 -11.32 2.54 -1.09
C VAL A 169 -11.25 2.96 -2.54
N ASN A 170 -12.24 3.74 -2.99
CA ASN A 170 -12.37 4.23 -4.35
C ASN A 170 -12.33 5.77 -4.40
N LEU A 171 -11.32 6.31 -5.08
CA LEU A 171 -11.10 7.74 -5.29
C LEU A 171 -11.41 8.19 -6.74
N CYS A 172 -12.18 7.43 -7.50
CA CYS A 172 -12.58 7.84 -8.85
C CYS A 172 -13.52 9.06 -8.82
N SER A 173 -14.38 9.20 -7.78
CA SER A 173 -15.22 10.40 -7.64
C SER A 173 -14.39 11.60 -7.20
N THR A 174 -14.66 12.76 -7.77
CA THR A 174 -13.96 14.03 -7.45
C THR A 174 -14.12 14.39 -5.97
N ARG A 175 -15.31 14.19 -5.39
CA ARG A 175 -15.60 14.50 -3.98
C ARG A 175 -14.74 13.66 -3.03
N ASN A 176 -14.68 12.35 -3.26
CA ASN A 176 -13.89 11.44 -2.41
C ASN A 176 -12.39 11.74 -2.56
N ARG A 177 -11.95 12.02 -3.80
CA ARG A 177 -10.57 12.38 -4.09
C ARG A 177 -10.14 13.65 -3.38
N GLN A 178 -10.93 14.72 -3.49
CA GLN A 178 -10.66 15.99 -2.79
C GLN A 178 -10.52 15.77 -1.28
N TRP A 179 -11.51 15.14 -0.66
CA TRP A 179 -11.46 14.84 0.77
C TRP A 179 -10.18 14.06 1.17
N ALA A 180 -9.84 13.04 0.38
CA ALA A 180 -8.65 12.23 0.65
C ALA A 180 -7.36 13.06 0.54
N LEU A 181 -7.23 13.93 -0.48
CA LEU A 181 -6.05 14.75 -0.69
C LEU A 181 -5.90 15.85 0.37
N GLU A 182 -7.01 16.47 0.81
CA GLU A 182 -7.02 17.46 1.89
C GLU A 182 -6.54 16.88 3.23
N ASN A 183 -6.82 15.61 3.49
CA ASN A 183 -6.49 14.92 4.74
C ASN A 183 -5.21 14.07 4.67
N LEU A 184 -4.49 14.07 3.54
CA LEU A 184 -3.24 13.35 3.36
C LEU A 184 -2.05 14.30 3.50
N ALA A 185 -1.20 14.09 4.51
CA ALA A 185 0.05 14.82 4.63
C ALA A 185 0.97 14.55 3.43
N VAL A 186 1.67 15.58 2.95
CA VAL A 186 2.48 15.53 1.72
C VAL A 186 3.55 14.45 1.75
N GLU A 187 4.10 14.12 2.91
CA GLU A 187 5.08 13.03 3.09
C GLU A 187 4.53 11.61 2.84
N ASN A 188 3.20 11.45 2.79
CA ASN A 188 2.55 10.18 2.51
C ASN A 188 2.23 9.98 1.01
N ILE A 189 2.58 10.96 0.17
CA ILE A 189 2.45 10.83 -1.28
C ILE A 189 3.56 9.94 -1.83
N TRP A 190 3.21 9.06 -2.75
CA TRP A 190 4.17 8.21 -3.45
C TRP A 190 5.25 9.05 -4.14
N GLY A 191 6.51 8.71 -3.87
CA GLY A 191 7.67 9.46 -4.38
C GLY A 191 8.09 10.66 -3.54
N VAL A 192 7.33 11.04 -2.50
CA VAL A 192 7.69 12.13 -1.58
C VAL A 192 8.37 11.58 -0.33
N GLY A 193 9.71 11.45 -0.39
CA GLY A 193 10.51 11.03 0.76
C GLY A 193 10.77 12.18 1.76
N ARG A 194 11.39 11.83 2.90
CA ARG A 194 11.67 12.76 4.02
C ARG A 194 12.31 14.08 3.61
N ARG A 195 13.36 14.05 2.75
CA ARG A 195 14.07 15.27 2.30
C ARG A 195 13.17 16.14 1.42
N LEU A 196 12.38 15.51 0.55
CA LEU A 196 11.51 16.22 -0.37
C LEU A 196 10.32 16.84 0.37
N SER A 197 9.72 16.12 1.33
CA SER A 197 8.63 16.67 2.15
C SER A 197 9.07 17.89 2.95
N GLN A 198 10.29 17.89 3.51
CA GLN A 198 10.83 19.07 4.19
C GLN A 198 10.93 20.28 3.27
N LYS A 199 11.44 20.10 2.03
CA LYS A 199 11.52 21.19 1.04
C LYS A 199 10.13 21.70 0.62
N LEU A 200 9.16 20.79 0.44
CA LEU A 200 7.78 21.17 0.12
C LEU A 200 7.14 21.96 1.25
N LYS A 201 7.35 21.57 2.51
CA LYS A 201 6.85 22.30 3.69
C LYS A 201 7.43 23.70 3.82
N LEU A 202 8.68 23.93 3.40
CA LEU A 202 9.26 25.28 3.31
C LEU A 202 8.55 26.14 2.27
N GLN A 203 7.92 25.53 1.25
CA GLN A 203 7.07 26.20 0.26
C GLN A 203 5.59 26.28 0.70
N ARG A 204 5.29 26.01 1.99
CA ARG A 204 3.94 25.95 2.57
C ARG A 204 3.02 24.88 1.94
N ILE A 205 3.59 23.81 1.40
CA ILE A 205 2.88 22.64 0.85
C ILE A 205 2.89 21.55 1.93
N PHE A 206 1.78 21.38 2.65
CA PHE A 206 1.66 20.46 3.79
C PHE A 206 0.83 19.22 3.46
N THR A 207 -0.14 19.36 2.56
CA THR A 207 -1.08 18.29 2.19
C THR A 207 -0.91 17.90 0.72
N ALA A 208 -1.49 16.74 0.37
CA ALA A 208 -1.58 16.32 -1.03
C ALA A 208 -2.47 17.27 -1.85
N TRP A 209 -3.45 17.93 -1.20
CA TRP A 209 -4.29 18.92 -1.84
C TRP A 209 -3.52 20.21 -2.14
N ASP A 210 -2.65 20.67 -1.24
CA ASP A 210 -1.78 21.80 -1.53
C ASP A 210 -0.92 21.50 -2.76
N LEU A 211 -0.31 20.30 -2.81
CA LEU A 211 0.51 19.89 -3.95
C LEU A 211 -0.29 19.77 -5.26
N HIS A 212 -1.51 19.21 -5.20
CA HIS A 212 -2.44 19.11 -6.33
C HIS A 212 -2.72 20.49 -6.97
N ASN A 213 -2.85 21.53 -6.15
CA ASN A 213 -3.19 22.89 -6.60
C ASN A 213 -1.98 23.73 -7.02
N CYS A 214 -0.76 23.23 -6.84
CA CYS A 214 0.45 23.95 -7.23
C CYS A 214 0.60 24.07 -8.75
N ASP A 215 1.29 25.13 -9.20
CA ASP A 215 1.77 25.20 -10.59
C ASP A 215 2.85 24.14 -10.83
N TYR A 216 2.52 23.10 -11.61
CA TYR A 216 3.39 21.96 -11.84
C TYR A 216 4.68 22.34 -12.59
N LYS A 217 4.64 23.37 -13.48
CA LYS A 217 5.83 23.84 -14.20
C LYS A 217 6.85 24.50 -13.26
N THR A 218 6.37 25.29 -12.31
CA THR A 218 7.20 25.89 -11.28
C THR A 218 7.84 24.81 -10.41
N LEU A 219 7.07 23.82 -9.94
CA LEU A 219 7.61 22.74 -9.12
C LEU A 219 8.49 21.78 -9.90
N GLN A 220 8.28 21.59 -11.20
CA GLN A 220 9.21 20.85 -12.06
C GLN A 220 10.60 21.50 -12.08
N ARG A 221 10.66 22.83 -12.24
CA ARG A 221 11.94 23.59 -12.25
C ARG A 221 12.65 23.55 -10.89
N MET A 222 11.87 23.63 -9.80
CA MET A 222 12.43 23.63 -8.44
C MET A 222 12.90 22.26 -7.97
N PHE A 223 12.27 21.19 -8.42
CA PHE A 223 12.51 19.83 -7.93
C PHE A 223 12.90 18.87 -9.06
N SER A 224 11.95 18.42 -9.87
CA SER A 224 12.21 17.49 -10.99
C SER A 224 10.94 17.23 -11.83
N VAL A 225 11.15 16.60 -13.00
CA VAL A 225 10.06 16.07 -13.85
C VAL A 225 9.18 15.02 -13.11
N ASN A 226 9.72 14.31 -12.14
CA ASN A 226 8.92 13.37 -11.35
C ASN A 226 7.92 14.10 -10.45
N MET A 227 8.26 15.29 -9.94
CA MET A 227 7.33 16.11 -9.18
C MET A 227 6.18 16.59 -10.07
N GLU A 228 6.45 17.04 -11.28
CA GLU A 228 5.42 17.37 -12.26
C GLU A 228 4.47 16.19 -12.51
N ARG A 229 5.03 14.99 -12.80
CA ARG A 229 4.22 13.79 -13.02
C ARG A 229 3.35 13.47 -11.81
N THR A 230 3.90 13.57 -10.59
CA THR A 230 3.14 13.35 -9.36
C THR A 230 1.96 14.31 -9.25
N ILE A 231 2.16 15.61 -9.53
CA ILE A 231 1.08 16.61 -9.49
C ILE A 231 0.00 16.29 -10.53
N LEU A 232 0.40 15.95 -11.75
CA LEU A 232 -0.54 15.61 -12.83
C LEU A 232 -1.34 14.33 -12.46
N GLU A 233 -0.70 13.33 -11.90
CA GLU A 233 -1.39 12.12 -11.43
C GLU A 233 -2.33 12.38 -10.24
N LEU A 234 -2.04 13.33 -9.34
CA LEU A 234 -2.96 13.72 -8.27
C LEU A 234 -4.22 14.40 -8.81
N ARG A 235 -4.17 14.99 -10.00
CA ARG A 235 -5.32 15.64 -10.65
C ARG A 235 -6.28 14.63 -11.31
N GLY A 236 -5.79 13.48 -11.72
CA GLY A 236 -6.55 12.38 -12.32
C GLY A 236 -6.58 12.39 -13.83
#